data_4ecd110614b647a9bb16147a7bc559c2
#
_entry.id   4ecd110614b647a9bb16147a7bc559c2
#
_cell.length_a   1.000
_cell.length_b   1.000
_cell.length_c   1.000
_cell.angle_alpha   90.00
_cell.angle_beta   90.00
_cell.angle_gamma   90.00
#
_symmetry.space_group_name_H-M   'P 1'
#
loop_
_entity.id
_entity.type
_entity.pdbx_description
1 polymer ?
#
loop_
_entity_poly.entity_id
_entity_poly.type
_entity_poly.pdbx_seq_one_letter_code
_entity_poly.pdbx_strand_id
1 'polypeptide(L)'
;HPLPPAWLLSGPYVYREFDAPLVSSTLECLRPDNCRLMLAGREPPKGVSLDHKETWYGTEYTIQPFSPDMLQSCETLEGLAMPRKNEFIPSNLDVAGTPNASLSPTDRPQLLEQSPKARLWHKQDDRFFLPKATVALLLRTPEVNSSPRNAVLSRMLVELVKDSLCEYSYDADVAGLHYDIDSHLDGIDIVLGGYNDKLPHLLESVLN
;
A
#
# COMPACT_ATOMS: atom_id res chain seq x y z
N HIS A 1 12.06 18.55 -19.06
CA HIS A 1 11.31 19.72 -19.52
C HIS A 1 10.75 20.46 -18.31
N PRO A 2 10.83 21.80 -18.26
CA PRO A 2 10.19 22.55 -17.18
C PRO A 2 8.67 22.35 -17.28
N LEU A 3 8.05 22.00 -16.17
CA LEU A 3 6.60 21.86 -16.08
C LEU A 3 5.93 23.24 -16.22
N PRO A 4 4.76 23.33 -16.88
CA PRO A 4 3.98 24.56 -16.89
C PRO A 4 3.67 25.01 -15.46
N PRO A 5 3.61 26.33 -15.17
CA PRO A 5 3.34 26.83 -13.82
C PRO A 5 2.06 26.28 -13.19
N ALA A 6 1.03 26.02 -13.99
CA ALA A 6 -0.23 25.41 -13.54
C ALA A 6 -0.06 23.95 -13.06
N TRP A 7 1.04 23.29 -13.38
CA TRP A 7 1.31 21.90 -13.03
C TRP A 7 2.43 21.75 -11.97
N LEU A 8 2.88 22.86 -11.40
CA LEU A 8 4.00 22.87 -10.45
C LEU A 8 3.81 21.88 -9.29
N LEU A 9 2.60 21.80 -8.76
CA LEU A 9 2.26 20.92 -7.65
C LEU A 9 1.79 19.51 -8.07
N SER A 10 1.15 19.38 -9.22
CA SER A 10 0.49 18.15 -9.65
C SER A 10 1.20 17.41 -10.79
N GLY A 11 2.09 18.08 -11.50
CA GLY A 11 2.72 17.54 -12.71
C GLY A 11 3.39 16.18 -12.53
N PRO A 12 4.15 15.95 -11.44
CA PRO A 12 4.80 14.66 -11.21
C PRO A 12 3.85 13.53 -10.81
N TYR A 13 2.64 13.86 -10.37
CA TYR A 13 1.71 12.89 -9.73
C TYR A 13 0.46 12.60 -10.56
N VAL A 14 0.18 13.40 -11.58
CA VAL A 14 -1.04 13.25 -12.38
C VAL A 14 -0.68 12.84 -13.80
N TYR A 15 -1.01 11.62 -14.16
CA TYR A 15 -0.93 11.10 -15.53
C TYR A 15 -2.11 11.66 -16.32
N ARG A 16 -1.83 12.43 -17.40
CA ARG A 16 -2.85 13.11 -18.22
C ARG A 16 -3.13 12.42 -19.51
N GLU A 17 -2.15 11.72 -20.03
CA GLU A 17 -2.21 11.03 -21.32
C GLU A 17 -1.65 9.62 -21.15
N PHE A 18 -2.27 8.67 -21.80
CA PHE A 18 -1.78 7.30 -21.90
C PHE A 18 -1.05 7.14 -23.22
N ASP A 19 0.27 6.99 -23.17
CA ASP A 19 1.14 6.79 -24.34
C ASP A 19 1.57 5.31 -24.38
N ALA A 20 0.81 4.48 -25.06
CA ALA A 20 1.12 3.06 -25.20
C ALA A 20 2.45 2.79 -25.92
N PRO A 21 2.82 3.51 -27.00
CA PRO A 21 4.14 3.40 -27.62
C PRO A 21 5.29 3.70 -26.66
N LEU A 22 5.18 4.74 -25.84
CA LEU A 22 6.19 5.09 -24.86
C LEU A 22 6.33 4.01 -23.77
N VAL A 23 5.22 3.46 -23.28
CA VAL A 23 5.23 2.35 -22.33
C VAL A 23 5.92 1.13 -22.93
N SER A 24 5.58 0.74 -24.16
CA SER A 24 6.20 -0.40 -24.84
C SER A 24 7.69 -0.20 -25.05
N SER A 25 8.13 0.97 -25.54
CA SER A 25 9.55 1.24 -25.72
C SER A 25 10.35 1.28 -24.42
N THR A 26 9.71 1.69 -23.32
CA THR A 26 10.32 1.64 -21.99
C THR A 26 10.45 0.19 -21.50
N LEU A 27 9.44 -0.64 -21.71
CA LEU A 27 9.50 -2.08 -21.39
C LEU A 27 10.59 -2.80 -22.17
N GLU A 28 10.78 -2.47 -23.45
CA GLU A 28 11.86 -3.03 -24.28
C GLU A 28 13.26 -2.70 -23.75
N CYS A 29 13.42 -1.68 -22.91
CA CYS A 29 14.68 -1.38 -22.23
C CYS A 29 14.96 -2.29 -21.02
N LEU A 30 13.94 -2.98 -20.49
CA LEU A 30 14.08 -3.92 -19.36
C LEU A 30 14.62 -5.27 -19.83
N ARG A 31 15.90 -5.32 -20.11
CA ARG A 31 16.59 -6.51 -20.61
C ARG A 31 17.79 -6.83 -19.74
N PRO A 32 18.16 -8.11 -19.61
CA PRO A 32 19.34 -8.53 -18.83
C PRO A 32 20.64 -7.84 -19.27
N ASP A 33 20.82 -7.60 -20.56
CA ASP A 33 21.97 -6.92 -21.13
C ASP A 33 21.97 -5.39 -20.92
N ASN A 34 20.88 -4.83 -20.47
CA ASN A 34 20.71 -3.41 -20.16
C ASN A 34 20.44 -3.13 -18.68
N CYS A 35 20.97 -3.94 -17.79
CA CYS A 35 20.82 -3.74 -16.37
C CYS A 35 22.16 -3.61 -15.65
N ARG A 36 22.12 -3.11 -14.42
CA ARG A 36 23.26 -3.10 -13.49
C ARG A 36 22.86 -3.88 -12.25
N LEU A 37 23.67 -4.90 -11.94
CA LEU A 37 23.56 -5.66 -10.70
C LEU A 37 24.62 -5.18 -9.73
N MET A 38 24.23 -4.82 -8.50
CA MET A 38 25.14 -4.49 -7.41
C MET A 38 25.06 -5.56 -6.34
N LEU A 39 26.16 -6.21 -6.06
CA LEU A 39 26.30 -7.16 -4.96
C LEU A 39 27.11 -6.50 -3.84
N ALA A 40 26.54 -6.34 -2.67
CA ALA A 40 27.20 -5.82 -1.49
C ALA A 40 27.28 -6.93 -0.43
N GLY A 41 28.50 -7.18 0.08
CA GLY A 41 28.76 -8.20 1.07
C GLY A 41 30.02 -7.92 1.86
N ARG A 42 30.27 -8.68 2.92
CA ARG A 42 31.49 -8.56 3.73
C ARG A 42 32.73 -9.08 3.01
N GLU A 43 32.54 -10.09 2.17
CA GLU A 43 33.61 -10.73 1.41
C GLU A 43 33.21 -10.80 -0.06
N PRO A 44 34.16 -10.64 -0.98
CA PRO A 44 33.91 -10.78 -2.40
C PRO A 44 33.51 -12.23 -2.73
N PRO A 45 32.76 -12.47 -3.80
CA PRO A 45 32.53 -13.83 -4.30
C PRO A 45 33.84 -14.56 -4.59
N LYS A 46 33.85 -15.88 -4.45
CA LYS A 46 35.05 -16.70 -4.71
C LYS A 46 35.59 -16.45 -6.13
N GLY A 47 36.87 -16.15 -6.21
CA GLY A 47 37.55 -15.91 -7.47
C GLY A 47 37.41 -14.50 -8.04
N VAL A 48 36.74 -13.61 -7.33
CA VAL A 48 36.62 -12.18 -7.71
C VAL A 48 37.67 -11.37 -6.96
N SER A 49 38.48 -10.63 -7.68
CA SER A 49 39.47 -9.69 -7.16
C SER A 49 38.91 -8.27 -7.21
N LEU A 50 39.00 -7.52 -6.14
CA LEU A 50 38.60 -6.12 -6.07
C LEU A 50 39.76 -5.26 -6.53
N ASP A 51 39.58 -4.47 -7.57
CA ASP A 51 40.64 -3.69 -8.24
C ASP A 51 40.43 -2.18 -8.16
N HIS A 52 39.31 -1.75 -7.59
CA HIS A 52 38.99 -0.34 -7.36
C HIS A 52 38.75 -0.05 -5.89
N LYS A 53 38.94 1.21 -5.49
CA LYS A 53 38.63 1.69 -4.14
C LYS A 53 37.86 3.01 -4.25
N GLU A 54 36.73 3.08 -3.58
CA GLU A 54 35.91 4.29 -3.52
C GLU A 54 36.60 5.33 -2.63
N THR A 55 36.55 6.61 -3.03
CA THR A 55 37.36 7.68 -2.48
C THR A 55 36.93 8.14 -1.08
N TRP A 56 35.63 8.08 -0.77
CA TRP A 56 35.08 8.69 0.45
C TRP A 56 35.06 7.73 1.63
N TYR A 57 34.58 6.50 1.41
CA TYR A 57 34.46 5.47 2.44
C TYR A 57 35.49 4.38 2.34
N GLY A 58 36.32 4.41 1.29
CA GLY A 58 37.37 3.43 1.08
C GLY A 58 36.84 2.03 0.75
N THR A 59 35.60 1.90 0.32
CA THR A 59 34.98 0.63 -0.06
C THR A 59 35.67 0.07 -1.30
N GLU A 60 36.14 -1.17 -1.19
CA GLU A 60 36.75 -1.87 -2.32
C GLU A 60 35.66 -2.47 -3.21
N TYR A 61 35.83 -2.38 -4.52
CA TYR A 61 34.87 -2.89 -5.51
C TYR A 61 35.54 -3.29 -6.80
N THR A 62 34.81 -4.01 -7.64
CA THR A 62 35.17 -4.27 -9.05
C THR A 62 33.94 -4.11 -9.93
N ILE A 63 34.16 -3.80 -11.21
CA ILE A 63 33.10 -3.73 -12.21
C ILE A 63 33.41 -4.76 -13.27
N GLN A 64 32.47 -5.70 -13.48
CA GLN A 64 32.61 -6.75 -14.46
C GLN A 64 31.39 -6.78 -15.40
N PRO A 65 31.56 -7.05 -16.67
CA PRO A 65 30.45 -7.31 -17.57
C PRO A 65 29.80 -8.65 -17.21
N PHE A 66 28.49 -8.78 -17.48
CA PHE A 66 27.83 -10.09 -17.37
C PHE A 66 28.45 -11.09 -18.34
N SER A 67 28.65 -12.32 -17.88
CA SER A 67 29.07 -13.40 -18.76
C SER A 67 27.91 -13.79 -19.69
N PRO A 68 28.21 -14.27 -20.91
CA PRO A 68 27.17 -14.79 -21.81
C PRO A 68 26.30 -15.86 -21.17
N ASP A 69 26.92 -16.77 -20.40
CA ASP A 69 26.20 -17.86 -19.69
C ASP A 69 25.22 -17.30 -18.65
N MET A 70 25.58 -16.22 -17.95
CA MET A 70 24.70 -15.57 -16.98
C MET A 70 23.51 -14.92 -17.67
N LEU A 71 23.71 -14.25 -18.81
CA LEU A 71 22.63 -13.64 -19.59
C LEU A 71 21.69 -14.71 -20.13
N GLN A 72 22.23 -15.83 -20.64
CA GLN A 72 21.42 -16.92 -21.15
C GLN A 72 20.61 -17.63 -20.04
N SER A 73 21.15 -17.72 -18.83
CA SER A 73 20.44 -18.32 -17.69
C SER A 73 19.23 -17.52 -17.25
N CYS A 74 19.18 -16.22 -17.57
CA CYS A 74 18.03 -15.37 -17.27
C CYS A 74 16.80 -15.66 -18.16
N GLU A 75 16.98 -16.34 -19.30
CA GLU A 75 15.89 -16.65 -20.23
C GLU A 75 15.06 -17.88 -19.78
N THR A 76 15.56 -18.66 -18.84
CA THR A 76 14.98 -19.97 -18.46
C THR A 76 14.63 -20.09 -16.98
N LEU A 77 14.32 -18.99 -16.31
CA LEU A 77 13.94 -19.01 -14.90
C LEU A 77 12.57 -19.66 -14.70
N GLU A 78 12.57 -20.90 -14.23
CA GLU A 78 11.36 -21.58 -13.78
C GLU A 78 10.85 -20.96 -12.46
N GLY A 79 9.53 -20.89 -12.30
CA GLY A 79 8.89 -20.42 -11.07
C GLY A 79 8.61 -18.91 -11.02
N LEU A 80 9.01 -18.13 -12.03
CA LEU A 80 8.59 -16.74 -12.16
C LEU A 80 7.27 -16.66 -12.93
N ALA A 81 6.31 -15.93 -12.37
CA ALA A 81 5.02 -15.67 -13.00
C ALA A 81 4.65 -14.18 -12.83
N MET A 82 3.78 -13.73 -13.70
CA MET A 82 3.16 -12.41 -13.51
C MET A 82 2.31 -12.44 -12.23
N PRO A 83 2.25 -11.32 -11.49
CA PRO A 83 1.34 -11.21 -10.36
C PRO A 83 -0.09 -11.55 -10.76
N ARG A 84 -0.85 -12.15 -9.83
CA ARG A 84 -2.28 -12.35 -10.02
C ARG A 84 -2.99 -10.99 -10.20
N LYS A 85 -4.16 -11.02 -10.81
CA LYS A 85 -4.99 -9.83 -10.92
C LYS A 85 -5.35 -9.32 -9.53
N ASN A 86 -5.04 -8.05 -9.25
CA ASN A 86 -5.41 -7.42 -7.99
C ASN A 86 -6.92 -7.15 -7.94
N GLU A 87 -7.62 -7.79 -7.02
CA GLU A 87 -9.08 -7.72 -6.86
C GLU A 87 -9.54 -6.40 -6.23
N PHE A 88 -8.63 -5.66 -5.60
CA PHE A 88 -8.91 -4.39 -4.95
C PHE A 88 -8.89 -3.18 -5.90
N ILE A 89 -8.47 -3.36 -7.15
CA ILE A 89 -8.51 -2.27 -8.13
C ILE A 89 -9.99 -1.87 -8.34
N PRO A 90 -10.37 -0.61 -8.06
CA PRO A 90 -11.74 -0.18 -8.20
C PRO A 90 -12.21 -0.21 -9.65
N SER A 91 -13.39 -0.72 -9.87
CA SER A 91 -14.07 -0.73 -11.16
C SER A 91 -15.12 0.38 -11.26
N ASN A 92 -15.61 0.86 -10.12
CA ASN A 92 -16.55 1.97 -10.01
C ASN A 92 -15.92 3.11 -9.18
N LEU A 93 -15.83 4.29 -9.78
CA LEU A 93 -15.35 5.51 -9.16
C LEU A 93 -16.45 6.56 -8.99
N ASP A 94 -17.70 6.15 -9.02
CA ASP A 94 -18.84 7.05 -8.80
C ASP A 94 -18.79 7.60 -7.36
N VAL A 95 -19.00 8.90 -7.26
CA VAL A 95 -19.06 9.57 -5.96
C VAL A 95 -20.40 9.29 -5.31
N ALA A 96 -20.37 8.70 -4.12
CA ALA A 96 -21.57 8.50 -3.32
C ALA A 96 -22.10 9.85 -2.81
N GLY A 97 -23.21 10.29 -3.34
CA GLY A 97 -23.85 11.55 -2.98
C GLY A 97 -23.61 12.66 -4.01
N THR A 98 -24.64 13.45 -4.21
CA THR A 98 -24.58 14.66 -5.03
C THR A 98 -24.30 15.87 -4.16
N PRO A 99 -23.51 16.85 -4.64
CA PRO A 99 -23.38 18.12 -3.97
C PRO A 99 -24.77 18.73 -3.81
N ASN A 100 -25.34 18.70 -2.62
CA ASN A 100 -26.59 19.36 -2.34
C ASN A 100 -26.29 20.75 -1.79
N ALA A 101 -26.45 21.75 -2.63
CA ALA A 101 -26.23 23.16 -2.27
C ALA A 101 -27.13 23.66 -1.10
N SER A 102 -28.11 22.86 -0.70
CA SER A 102 -29.02 23.18 0.40
C SER A 102 -28.60 22.59 1.75
N LEU A 103 -27.61 21.68 1.76
CA LEU A 103 -27.07 21.12 3.01
C LEU A 103 -25.99 22.05 3.53
N SER A 104 -26.27 22.73 4.64
CA SER A 104 -25.22 23.28 5.48
C SER A 104 -24.22 22.14 5.81
N PRO A 105 -22.91 22.35 5.67
CA PRO A 105 -21.94 21.34 6.05
C PRO A 105 -22.23 20.88 7.48
N THR A 106 -22.66 19.63 7.63
CA THR A 106 -22.92 19.07 8.95
C THR A 106 -21.56 18.72 9.55
N ASP A 107 -21.13 19.50 10.50
CA ASP A 107 -19.81 19.30 11.14
C ASP A 107 -19.75 18.02 11.98
N ARG A 108 -20.88 17.35 12.20
CA ARG A 108 -20.98 16.18 13.06
C ARG A 108 -21.61 14.98 12.34
N PRO A 109 -21.11 13.74 12.59
CA PRO A 109 -21.77 12.52 12.16
C PRO A 109 -23.17 12.40 12.72
N GLN A 110 -24.07 11.74 11.98
CA GLN A 110 -25.44 11.44 12.40
C GLN A 110 -25.50 10.01 12.94
N LEU A 111 -26.21 9.82 14.04
CA LEU A 111 -26.50 8.48 14.57
C LEU A 111 -27.61 7.85 13.72
N LEU A 112 -27.27 6.81 12.96
CA LEU A 112 -28.21 6.09 12.10
C LEU A 112 -28.89 4.95 12.85
N GLU A 113 -28.15 4.22 13.68
CA GLU A 113 -28.65 3.07 14.41
C GLU A 113 -28.07 3.05 15.82
N GLN A 114 -28.91 2.67 16.78
CA GLN A 114 -28.52 2.44 18.16
C GLN A 114 -29.19 1.18 18.69
N SER A 115 -28.36 0.25 19.17
CA SER A 115 -28.79 -0.94 19.90
C SER A 115 -27.99 -1.09 21.20
N PRO A 116 -28.35 -2.03 22.09
CA PRO A 116 -27.55 -2.30 23.28
C PRO A 116 -26.10 -2.75 22.97
N LYS A 117 -25.85 -3.25 21.74
CA LYS A 117 -24.55 -3.82 21.35
C LYS A 117 -23.78 -2.94 20.36
N ALA A 118 -24.44 -2.05 19.63
CA ALA A 118 -23.80 -1.28 18.58
C ALA A 118 -24.41 0.11 18.42
N ARG A 119 -23.60 1.06 17.97
CA ARG A 119 -24.01 2.38 17.50
C ARG A 119 -23.37 2.62 16.15
N LEU A 120 -24.18 2.95 15.15
CA LEU A 120 -23.71 3.29 13.82
C LEU A 120 -23.85 4.79 13.59
N TRP A 121 -22.73 5.42 13.32
CA TRP A 121 -22.65 6.83 12.98
C TRP A 121 -22.25 6.98 11.51
N HIS A 122 -22.84 7.93 10.83
CA HIS A 122 -22.53 8.22 9.43
C HIS A 122 -22.34 9.72 9.23
N LYS A 123 -21.35 10.04 8.42
CA LYS A 123 -21.15 11.39 7.86
C LYS A 123 -20.86 11.26 6.37
N GLN A 124 -21.71 11.92 5.55
CA GLN A 124 -21.46 12.06 4.12
C GLN A 124 -20.35 13.09 3.89
N ASP A 125 -19.43 12.81 2.93
CA ASP A 125 -18.48 13.83 2.47
C ASP A 125 -19.25 14.96 1.77
N ASP A 126 -19.10 16.16 2.32
CA ASP A 126 -19.73 17.40 1.85
C ASP A 126 -18.70 18.44 1.35
N ARG A 127 -17.41 18.03 1.25
CA ARG A 127 -16.32 18.94 0.91
C ARG A 127 -15.52 18.52 -0.33
N PHE A 128 -15.11 17.27 -0.39
CA PHE A 128 -14.13 16.81 -1.39
C PHE A 128 -14.77 16.02 -2.52
N PHE A 129 -15.92 15.40 -2.29
CA PHE A 129 -16.66 14.59 -3.28
C PHE A 129 -15.78 13.57 -3.98
N LEU A 130 -15.00 12.83 -3.20
CA LEU A 130 -14.14 11.77 -3.70
C LEU A 130 -14.88 10.42 -3.64
N PRO A 131 -14.57 9.48 -4.55
CA PRO A 131 -15.11 8.11 -4.50
C PRO A 131 -14.39 7.29 -3.41
N LYS A 132 -14.26 7.87 -2.22
CA LYS A 132 -13.55 7.27 -1.08
C LYS A 132 -14.38 7.36 0.18
N ALA A 133 -14.19 6.38 1.07
CA ALA A 133 -14.78 6.38 2.39
C ALA A 133 -13.77 5.95 3.45
N THR A 134 -14.11 6.20 4.70
CA THR A 134 -13.41 5.68 5.88
C THR A 134 -14.43 4.97 6.76
N VAL A 135 -14.09 3.77 7.20
CA VAL A 135 -14.84 2.99 8.19
C VAL A 135 -13.99 2.89 9.43
N ALA A 136 -14.53 3.31 10.57
CA ALA A 136 -13.87 3.19 11.86
C ALA A 136 -14.75 2.33 12.79
N LEU A 137 -14.20 1.23 13.29
CA LEU A 137 -14.84 0.32 14.22
C LEU A 137 -14.12 0.41 15.55
N LEU A 138 -14.84 0.76 16.62
CA LEU A 138 -14.35 0.70 17.99
C LEU A 138 -14.99 -0.49 18.70
N LEU A 139 -14.23 -1.55 18.90
CA LEU A 139 -14.63 -2.75 19.64
C LEU A 139 -14.38 -2.52 21.12
N ARG A 140 -15.38 -2.01 21.84
CA ARG A 140 -15.26 -1.74 23.28
C ARG A 140 -15.27 -3.00 24.09
N THR A 141 -14.18 -3.27 24.79
CA THR A 141 -14.07 -4.38 25.72
C THR A 141 -13.14 -4.04 26.89
N PRO A 142 -13.59 -4.22 28.12
CA PRO A 142 -12.75 -3.95 29.30
C PRO A 142 -11.60 -4.96 29.43
N GLU A 143 -11.67 -6.09 28.72
CA GLU A 143 -10.67 -7.16 28.82
C GLU A 143 -9.29 -6.72 28.33
N VAL A 144 -9.22 -5.82 27.36
CA VAL A 144 -7.95 -5.37 26.72
C VAL A 144 -6.92 -4.89 27.75
N ASN A 145 -7.37 -4.15 28.77
CA ASN A 145 -6.51 -3.56 29.79
C ASN A 145 -6.90 -3.94 31.24
N SER A 146 -7.66 -5.00 31.44
CA SER A 146 -8.10 -5.46 32.77
C SER A 146 -6.93 -5.91 33.67
N SER A 147 -5.79 -6.24 33.08
CA SER A 147 -4.55 -6.59 33.76
C SER A 147 -3.34 -6.36 32.88
N PRO A 148 -2.10 -6.24 33.44
CA PRO A 148 -0.87 -6.15 32.62
C PRO A 148 -0.71 -7.32 31.64
N ARG A 149 -1.13 -8.52 32.04
CA ARG A 149 -1.14 -9.70 31.15
C ARG A 149 -2.06 -9.50 29.97
N ASN A 150 -3.28 -9.06 30.22
CA ASN A 150 -4.27 -8.84 29.16
C ASN A 150 -3.84 -7.73 28.20
N ALA A 151 -3.24 -6.67 28.71
CA ALA A 151 -2.68 -5.60 27.87
C ALA A 151 -1.61 -6.13 26.89
N VAL A 152 -0.70 -6.99 27.38
CA VAL A 152 0.30 -7.63 26.52
C VAL A 152 -0.34 -8.58 25.51
N LEU A 153 -1.29 -9.43 25.95
CA LEU A 153 -1.96 -10.38 25.06
C LEU A 153 -2.76 -9.67 23.97
N SER A 154 -3.45 -8.57 24.30
CA SER A 154 -4.22 -7.79 23.34
C SER A 154 -3.31 -7.16 22.30
N ARG A 155 -2.17 -6.61 22.72
CA ARG A 155 -1.18 -6.07 21.79
C ARG A 155 -0.58 -7.16 20.90
N MET A 156 -0.24 -8.30 21.47
CA MET A 156 0.23 -9.45 20.69
C MET A 156 -0.82 -9.94 19.69
N LEU A 157 -2.09 -9.97 20.07
CA LEU A 157 -3.17 -10.32 19.15
C LEU A 157 -3.20 -9.36 17.94
N VAL A 158 -3.15 -8.05 18.20
CA VAL A 158 -3.14 -7.03 17.12
C VAL A 158 -1.95 -7.23 16.20
N GLU A 159 -0.75 -7.44 16.73
CA GLU A 159 0.44 -7.66 15.91
C GLU A 159 0.35 -8.96 15.09
N LEU A 160 -0.18 -10.03 15.67
CA LEU A 160 -0.38 -11.30 14.95
C LEU A 160 -1.42 -11.18 13.85
N VAL A 161 -2.50 -10.43 14.07
CA VAL A 161 -3.50 -10.16 13.03
C VAL A 161 -2.89 -9.32 11.90
N LYS A 162 -2.15 -8.26 12.23
CA LYS A 162 -1.43 -7.45 11.23
C LYS A 162 -0.46 -8.31 10.40
N ASP A 163 0.29 -9.18 11.05
CA ASP A 163 1.23 -10.09 10.37
C ASP A 163 0.51 -11.08 9.43
N SER A 164 -0.59 -11.67 9.89
CA SER A 164 -1.39 -12.61 9.09
C SER A 164 -2.03 -11.97 7.86
N LEU A 165 -2.36 -10.69 7.93
CA LEU A 165 -2.98 -9.93 6.84
C LEU A 165 -1.95 -9.27 5.91
N CYS A 166 -0.67 -9.27 6.25
CA CYS A 166 0.38 -8.51 5.56
C CYS A 166 0.45 -8.84 4.06
N GLU A 167 0.43 -10.12 3.68
CA GLU A 167 0.48 -10.54 2.29
C GLU A 167 -0.77 -10.13 1.50
N TYR A 168 -1.94 -10.23 2.15
CA TYR A 168 -3.21 -9.88 1.53
C TYR A 168 -3.41 -8.37 1.40
N SER A 169 -3.01 -7.63 2.42
CA SER A 169 -3.17 -6.17 2.47
C SER A 169 -2.27 -5.43 1.48
N TYR A 170 -1.17 -6.03 1.04
CA TYR A 170 -0.30 -5.44 0.03
C TYR A 170 -1.04 -5.10 -1.26
N ASP A 171 -1.88 -6.01 -1.75
CA ASP A 171 -2.70 -5.80 -2.93
C ASP A 171 -3.71 -4.64 -2.72
N ALA A 172 -4.27 -4.53 -1.50
CA ALA A 172 -5.17 -3.45 -1.14
C ALA A 172 -4.44 -2.09 -1.10
N ASP A 173 -3.26 -2.02 -0.50
CA ASP A 173 -2.43 -0.81 -0.42
C ASP A 173 -2.05 -0.30 -1.82
N VAL A 174 -1.61 -1.18 -2.70
CA VAL A 174 -1.27 -0.84 -4.10
C VAL A 174 -2.50 -0.30 -4.84
N ALA A 175 -3.69 -0.77 -4.51
CA ALA A 175 -4.96 -0.29 -5.07
C ALA A 175 -5.52 0.96 -4.38
N GLY A 176 -4.82 1.53 -3.39
CA GLY A 176 -5.21 2.75 -2.69
C GLY A 176 -6.25 2.56 -1.59
N LEU A 177 -6.35 1.34 -1.03
CA LEU A 177 -7.04 1.06 0.21
C LEU A 177 -6.01 0.85 1.33
N HIS A 178 -6.41 1.07 2.55
CA HIS A 178 -5.56 0.84 3.72
C HIS A 178 -6.41 0.41 4.91
N TYR A 179 -5.79 -0.29 5.85
CA TYR A 179 -6.38 -0.58 7.16
C TYR A 179 -5.35 -0.35 8.25
N ASP A 180 -5.85 -0.12 9.45
CA ASP A 180 -5.05 -0.09 10.67
C ASP A 180 -5.84 -0.72 11.81
N ILE A 181 -5.16 -1.43 12.70
CA ILE A 181 -5.74 -2.10 13.87
C ILE A 181 -4.86 -1.74 15.06
N ASP A 182 -5.44 -1.15 16.10
CA ASP A 182 -4.71 -0.81 17.31
C ASP A 182 -5.49 -1.17 18.58
N SER A 183 -4.75 -1.51 19.65
CA SER A 183 -5.33 -1.71 20.97
C SER A 183 -5.19 -0.44 21.80
N HIS A 184 -6.30 0.03 22.35
CA HIS A 184 -6.40 1.19 23.24
C HIS A 184 -6.87 0.80 24.64
N LEU A 185 -6.99 1.82 25.52
CA LEU A 185 -7.36 1.57 26.94
C LEU A 185 -8.71 0.87 27.11
N ASP A 186 -9.67 1.12 26.25
CA ASP A 186 -11.05 0.66 26.36
C ASP A 186 -11.50 -0.28 25.23
N GLY A 187 -10.56 -0.71 24.37
CA GLY A 187 -10.91 -1.62 23.29
C GLY A 187 -9.86 -1.77 22.20
N ILE A 188 -10.33 -2.22 21.05
CA ILE A 188 -9.55 -2.36 19.82
C ILE A 188 -10.21 -1.49 18.74
N ASP A 189 -9.41 -0.67 18.11
CA ASP A 189 -9.81 0.16 16.98
C ASP A 189 -9.40 -0.51 15.68
N ILE A 190 -10.31 -0.52 14.70
CA ILE A 190 -10.07 -0.98 13.35
C ILE A 190 -10.49 0.14 12.41
N VAL A 191 -9.56 0.70 11.67
CA VAL A 191 -9.83 1.78 10.72
C VAL A 191 -9.47 1.31 9.32
N LEU A 192 -10.41 1.47 8.40
CA LEU A 192 -10.21 1.17 6.98
C LEU A 192 -10.51 2.41 6.17
N GLY A 193 -9.78 2.60 5.08
CA GLY A 193 -10.02 3.73 4.19
C GLY A 193 -9.62 3.42 2.75
N GLY A 194 -10.20 4.17 1.81
CA GLY A 194 -9.89 4.05 0.41
C GLY A 194 -11.12 4.12 -0.50
N TYR A 195 -11.01 3.53 -1.69
CA TYR A 195 -12.08 3.58 -2.68
C TYR A 195 -13.34 2.82 -2.25
N ASN A 196 -14.52 3.47 -2.34
CA ASN A 196 -15.81 2.95 -1.93
C ASN A 196 -16.12 1.55 -2.48
N ASP A 197 -15.79 1.34 -3.76
CA ASP A 197 -16.11 0.12 -4.51
C ASP A 197 -15.55 -1.15 -3.84
N LYS A 198 -14.34 -1.07 -3.30
CA LYS A 198 -13.63 -2.23 -2.76
C LYS A 198 -13.48 -2.24 -1.23
N LEU A 199 -13.90 -1.16 -0.58
CA LEU A 199 -13.81 -1.05 0.87
C LEU A 199 -14.61 -2.14 1.63
N PRO A 200 -15.83 -2.55 1.20
CA PRO A 200 -16.54 -3.66 1.83
C PRO A 200 -15.77 -4.99 1.76
N HIS A 201 -15.12 -5.26 0.64
CA HIS A 201 -14.32 -6.47 0.46
C HIS A 201 -13.10 -6.49 1.41
N LEU A 202 -12.42 -5.35 1.55
CA LEU A 202 -11.33 -5.23 2.54
C LEU A 202 -11.86 -5.41 3.96
N LEU A 203 -13.02 -4.84 4.30
CA LEU A 203 -13.62 -4.99 5.62
C LEU A 203 -13.92 -6.46 5.96
N GLU A 204 -14.52 -7.20 5.04
CA GLU A 204 -14.76 -8.64 5.21
C GLU A 204 -13.47 -9.40 5.47
N SER A 205 -12.42 -9.09 4.73
CA SER A 205 -11.14 -9.77 4.84
C SER A 205 -10.42 -9.48 6.17
N VAL A 206 -10.59 -8.28 6.70
CA VAL A 206 -10.00 -7.89 7.99
C VAL A 206 -10.76 -8.50 9.18
N LEU A 207 -12.06 -8.75 9.03
CA LEU A 207 -12.92 -9.28 10.10
C LEU A 207 -13.01 -10.82 10.14
N ASN A 208 -12.58 -11.54 9.10
CA ASN A 208 -12.59 -13.00 9.01
C ASN A 208 -11.23 -13.61 9.36
#